data_4680f84921e8dbd61b7e1c0663dd2edc
#
_entry.id   4680f84921e8dbd61b7e1c0663dd2edc
#
_cell.length_a   1.000
_cell.length_b   1.000
_cell.length_c   1.000
_cell.angle_alpha   90.00
_cell.angle_beta   90.00
_cell.angle_gamma   90.00
#
_symmetry.space_group_name_H-M   'P 1'
#
loop_
_entity.id
_entity.type
_entity.pdbx_description
1 polymer ?
#
loop_
_entity_poly.entity_id
_entity_poly.type
_entity_poly.pdbx_seq_one_letter_code
_entity_poly.pdbx_strand_id
1 'polypeptide(L)' 'MIWSFEREGVNQRCEVRRDVDGQYYEFVKTGPDGSEQAERFEDPSELIARSVDFMRGLIDDGWRPPQSVDRRS' A
#
# COMPACT_ATOMS: atom_id res chain seq x y z
N MET A 1 3.75 5.69 5.97
CA MET A 1 3.97 4.24 6.01
C MET A 1 3.82 3.69 4.61
N ILE A 2 4.81 2.93 4.17
CA ILE A 2 4.88 2.48 2.78
C ILE A 2 5.06 0.96 2.75
N TRP A 3 4.31 0.31 1.87
CA TRP A 3 4.45 -1.13 1.61
C TRP A 3 4.72 -1.33 0.14
N SER A 4 5.58 -2.30 -0.18
CA SER A 4 5.86 -2.68 -1.56
C SER A 4 5.56 -4.14 -1.75
N PHE A 5 5.07 -4.48 -2.92
CA PHE A 5 4.78 -5.86 -3.32
C PHE A 5 5.31 -6.10 -4.71
N GLU A 6 5.67 -7.33 -4.98
CA GLU A 6 6.13 -7.70 -6.32
C GLU A 6 5.53 -9.02 -6.75
N ARG A 7 5.40 -9.19 -8.05
CA ARG A 7 4.91 -10.39 -8.67
C ARG A 7 5.50 -10.45 -10.07
N GLU A 8 6.26 -11.52 -10.34
CA GLU A 8 6.86 -11.75 -11.66
C GLU A 8 7.63 -10.53 -12.19
N GLY A 9 8.40 -9.90 -11.31
CA GLY A 9 9.20 -8.74 -11.70
C GLY A 9 8.45 -7.44 -11.77
N VAL A 10 7.15 -7.44 -11.50
CA VAL A 10 6.32 -6.24 -11.53
C VAL A 10 6.12 -5.75 -10.09
N ASN A 11 6.22 -4.45 -9.90
CA ASN A 11 6.13 -3.86 -8.57
C ASN A 11 4.83 -3.08 -8.40
N GLN A 12 4.29 -3.15 -7.19
CA GLN A 12 3.18 -2.33 -6.79
C GLN A 12 3.44 -1.80 -5.39
N ARG A 13 3.06 -0.56 -5.15
CA ARG A 13 3.32 0.08 -3.88
C ARG A 13 2.04 0.71 -3.35
N CYS A 14 1.90 0.69 -2.03
CA CYS A 14 0.85 1.44 -1.39
C CYS A 14 1.41 2.21 -0.23
N GLU A 15 0.81 3.33 0.06
CA GLU A 15 1.31 4.26 1.05
C GLU A 15 0.15 4.89 1.80
N VAL A 16 0.32 5.05 3.12
CA VAL A 16 -0.61 5.83 3.93
C VAL A 16 0.04 7.16 4.21
N ARG A 17 -0.65 8.22 3.84
CA ARG A 17 -0.21 9.59 4.08
C ARG A 17 -1.23 10.29 4.96
N ARG A 18 -0.74 11.24 5.71
CA ARG A 18 -1.58 12.13 6.48
C ARG A 18 -1.66 13.46 5.75
N ASP A 19 -2.86 14.00 5.63
CA ASP A 19 -3.05 15.30 5.01
C ASP A 19 -2.31 16.37 5.80
N VAL A 20 -1.96 17.46 5.12
CA VAL A 20 -1.19 18.56 5.70
C VAL A 20 -1.88 19.12 6.94
N ASP A 21 -3.21 19.22 6.89
CA ASP A 21 -4.00 19.73 8.02
C ASP A 21 -4.23 18.68 9.08
N GLY A 22 -3.89 17.41 8.82
CA GLY A 22 -4.11 16.33 9.77
C GLY A 22 -5.55 15.91 9.91
N GLN A 23 -6.44 16.39 9.03
CA GLN A 23 -7.86 16.07 9.10
C GLN A 23 -8.23 14.82 8.34
N TYR A 24 -7.42 14.45 7.37
CA TYR A 24 -7.69 13.32 6.50
C TYR A 24 -6.48 12.42 6.44
N TYR A 25 -6.76 11.16 6.12
CA TYR A 25 -5.74 10.20 5.79
C TYR A 25 -5.94 9.80 4.34
N GLU A 26 -4.86 9.53 3.63
CA GLU A 26 -4.94 9.07 2.25
C GLU A 26 -4.28 7.72 2.12
N PHE A 27 -4.94 6.84 1.41
CA PHE A 27 -4.37 5.57 1.02
C PHE A 27 -4.05 5.66 -0.47
N VAL A 28 -2.77 5.67 -0.81
CA VAL A 28 -2.30 5.88 -2.17
C VAL A 28 -1.76 4.56 -2.71
N LYS A 29 -2.25 4.15 -3.87
CA LYS A 29 -1.82 2.94 -4.55
C LYS A 29 -1.10 3.35 -5.81
N THR A 30 0.13 2.88 -5.99
CA THR A 30 0.93 3.18 -7.18
C THR A 30 1.11 1.88 -7.95
N GLY A 31 0.60 1.85 -9.17
CA GLY A 31 0.70 0.69 -10.04
C GLY A 31 2.04 0.59 -10.73
N PRO A 32 2.26 -0.52 -11.46
CA PRO A 32 3.54 -0.75 -12.13
C PRO A 32 3.88 0.29 -13.19
N ASP A 33 2.87 0.92 -13.76
CA ASP A 33 3.06 1.95 -14.78
C ASP A 33 3.29 3.33 -14.18
N GLY A 34 3.34 3.43 -12.85
CA GLY A 34 3.55 4.69 -12.17
C GLY A 34 2.26 5.47 -11.90
N SER A 35 1.11 4.95 -12.33
CA SER A 35 -0.15 5.64 -12.06
C SER A 35 -0.50 5.53 -10.58
N GLU A 36 -1.11 6.57 -10.04
CA GLU A 36 -1.49 6.62 -8.63
C GLU A 36 -2.99 6.76 -8.50
N GLN A 37 -3.53 6.06 -7.50
CA GLN A 37 -4.91 6.23 -7.09
C GLN A 37 -4.91 6.51 -5.60
N ALA A 38 -5.65 7.52 -5.18
CA ALA A 38 -5.71 7.92 -3.77
C ALA A 38 -7.14 7.87 -3.29
N GLU A 39 -7.32 7.33 -2.09
CA GLU A 39 -8.62 7.35 -1.40
C GLU A 39 -8.44 8.10 -0.10
N ARG A 40 -9.40 8.94 0.21
CA ARG A 40 -9.39 9.73 1.44
C ARG A 40 -10.29 9.12 2.49
N PHE A 41 -9.83 9.18 3.72
CA PHE A 41 -10.58 8.68 4.88
C PHE A 41 -10.47 9.69 6.01
N GLU A 42 -11.58 9.97 6.66
CA GLU A 42 -11.56 10.78 7.87
C GLU A 42 -11.32 9.93 9.10
N ASP A 43 -11.72 8.68 9.03
CA ASP A 43 -11.63 7.75 10.15
C ASP A 43 -10.44 6.81 9.92
N PRO A 44 -9.42 6.83 10.81
CA PRO A 44 -8.28 5.93 10.65
C PRO A 44 -8.64 4.46 10.68
N SER A 45 -9.71 4.06 11.37
CA SER A 45 -10.09 2.64 11.36
C SER A 45 -10.60 2.21 10.00
N GLU A 46 -11.28 3.07 9.27
CA GLU A 46 -11.71 2.75 7.91
C GLU A 46 -10.54 2.65 6.98
N LEU A 47 -9.56 3.52 7.14
CA LEU A 47 -8.33 3.46 6.36
C LEU A 47 -7.61 2.14 6.58
N ILE A 48 -7.48 1.73 7.83
CA ILE A 48 -6.79 0.49 8.17
C ILE A 48 -7.53 -0.71 7.56
N ALA A 49 -8.84 -0.74 7.71
CA ALA A 49 -9.65 -1.82 7.15
C ALA A 49 -9.48 -1.90 5.63
N ARG A 50 -9.50 -0.74 4.97
CA ARG A 50 -9.36 -0.69 3.53
C ARG A 50 -7.98 -1.15 3.08
N SER A 51 -6.94 -0.72 3.80
CA SER A 51 -5.57 -1.09 3.44
C SER A 51 -5.33 -2.59 3.65
N VAL A 52 -5.89 -3.16 4.72
CA VAL A 52 -5.77 -4.59 4.98
C VAL A 52 -6.48 -5.39 3.88
N ASP A 53 -7.67 -4.96 3.49
CA ASP A 53 -8.40 -5.62 2.40
C ASP A 53 -7.61 -5.58 1.11
N PHE A 54 -7.02 -4.43 0.80
CA PHE A 54 -6.23 -4.28 -0.42
C PHE A 54 -5.01 -5.21 -0.41
N MET A 55 -4.28 -5.22 0.70
CA MET A 55 -3.08 -6.05 0.82
C MET A 55 -3.43 -7.53 0.80
N ARG A 56 -4.54 -7.90 1.43
CA ARG A 56 -4.99 -9.29 1.41
C ARG A 56 -5.33 -9.73 -0.01
N GLY A 57 -5.98 -8.86 -0.77
CA GLY A 57 -6.27 -9.14 -2.17
C GLY A 57 -5.01 -9.33 -3.00
N LEU A 58 -3.98 -8.54 -2.73
CA LEU A 58 -2.71 -8.70 -3.42
C LEU A 58 -2.08 -10.05 -3.09
N ILE A 59 -2.06 -10.43 -1.83
CA ILE A 59 -1.48 -11.69 -1.41
C ILE A 59 -2.23 -12.86 -2.04
N ASP A 60 -3.57 -12.78 -2.07
CA ASP A 60 -4.39 -13.81 -2.71
C ASP A 60 -4.12 -13.92 -4.19
N ASP A 61 -3.72 -12.82 -4.83
CA ASP A 61 -3.42 -12.79 -6.25
C ASP A 61 -1.95 -13.12 -6.55
N GLY A 62 -1.19 -13.52 -5.54
CA GLY A 62 0.18 -13.96 -5.75
C GLY A 62 1.25 -12.90 -5.54
N TRP A 63 0.87 -11.70 -5.16
CA TRP A 63 1.84 -10.67 -4.85
C TRP A 63 2.52 -10.96 -3.51
N ARG A 64 3.79 -10.62 -3.42
CA ARG A 64 4.59 -10.87 -2.23
C ARG A 64 5.40 -9.64 -1.87
N PRO A 65 5.75 -9.46 -0.60
CA PRO A 65 6.75 -8.44 -0.26
C PRO A 65 8.04 -8.73 -1.01
N PRO A 66 8.78 -7.69 -1.39
CA PRO A 66 10.06 -7.92 -2.06
C PRO A 66 10.97 -8.73 -1.14
N GLN A 67 11.75 -9.61 -1.73
CA GLN A 67 12.75 -10.32 -0.98
C GLN A 67 13.89 -9.39 -0.70
N SER A 68 13.87 -8.85 0.46
CA SER A 68 15.01 -8.04 0.82
C SER A 68 16.03 -8.93 1.43
N VAL A 69 17.06 -8.75 1.30
CA VAL A 69 18.03 -9.27 1.87
C VAL A 69 18.45 -9.23 3.26
N ASP A 70 18.04 -9.15 3.75
CA ASP A 70 18.20 -9.00 4.76
C ASP A 70 18.50 -9.33 5.61
N ARG A 71 18.65 -9.28 5.83
CA ARG A 71 18.67 -9.32 6.60
C ARG A 71 19.09 -9.79 7.39
N ARG A 72 19.42 -9.76 7.80
CA ARG A 72 19.73 -9.92 8.62
C ARG A 72 19.96 -10.36 9.06
N SER A 73 20.15 -10.53 9.06
CA SER A 73 20.30 -10.78 9.55
C SER A 73 20.44 -10.91 9.91
#